data_d566abb382a002baf4cca07c30279a91
#
_entry.id   d566abb382a002baf4cca07c30279a91
#
_cell.length_a   1.000
_cell.length_b   1.000
_cell.length_c   1.000
_cell.angle_alpha   90.00
_cell.angle_beta   90.00
_cell.angle_gamma   90.00
#
_symmetry.space_group_name_H-M   'P 1'
#
loop_
_entity.id
_entity.type
_entity.pdbx_description
1 polymer ?
#
loop_
_entity_poly.entity_id
_entity_poly.type
_entity_poly.pdbx_seq_one_letter_code
_entity_poly.pdbx_strand_id
1 'polypeptide(L)'
;RDYGLAYDILIFQKHLPPTIEFVDRHPDQPFIIDHIAKPVIHNGRVEDEWRTGMAALAERDNVIAVKISGMVTEVTNEAISEATLKNYFDESLEMFGAGRLCFGTDWPVCLLRIDSYVQWANSVRAYVAELSVGEQNAILHETCQRAYQL
;
A
#
# COMPACT_ATOMS: atom_id res chain seq x y z
N ARG A 1 2.93 17.73 -13.69
CA ARG A 1 3.46 19.04 -13.23
C ARG A 1 2.44 20.15 -13.39
N ASP A 2 1.96 20.38 -14.61
CA ASP A 2 1.15 21.56 -14.94
C ASP A 2 -0.23 21.59 -14.26
N TYR A 3 -0.69 20.48 -13.73
CA TYR A 3 -2.00 20.34 -13.09
C TYR A 3 -1.92 20.09 -11.57
N GLY A 4 -0.74 19.95 -10.99
CA GLY A 4 -0.57 19.68 -9.56
C GLY A 4 -1.11 18.33 -9.08
N LEU A 5 -1.34 17.38 -10.01
CA LEU A 5 -1.90 16.06 -9.69
C LEU A 5 -0.80 15.07 -9.27
N ALA A 6 -1.14 14.21 -8.32
CA ALA A 6 -0.34 13.02 -8.04
C ALA A 6 -0.52 11.96 -9.16
N TYR A 7 0.50 11.12 -9.35
CA TYR A 7 0.46 10.01 -10.29
C TYR A 7 0.40 8.69 -9.54
N ASP A 8 -0.66 7.93 -9.76
CA ASP A 8 -0.82 6.58 -9.18
C ASP A 8 0.00 5.57 -9.97
N ILE A 9 0.89 4.84 -9.29
CA ILE A 9 1.73 3.79 -9.86
C ILE A 9 1.12 2.44 -9.51
N LEU A 10 0.51 1.79 -10.51
CA LEU A 10 -0.01 0.43 -10.39
C LEU A 10 0.98 -0.56 -11.01
N ILE A 11 1.64 -1.33 -10.18
CA ILE A 11 2.69 -2.29 -10.58
C ILE A 11 2.57 -3.60 -9.81
N PHE A 12 3.27 -4.62 -10.29
CA PHE A 12 3.59 -5.83 -9.53
C PHE A 12 4.98 -5.73 -8.92
N GLN A 13 5.25 -6.48 -7.85
CA GLN A 13 6.53 -6.57 -7.14
C GLN A 13 7.75 -6.60 -8.08
N LYS A 14 7.72 -7.42 -9.13
CA LYS A 14 8.83 -7.55 -10.11
C LYS A 14 9.19 -6.25 -10.85
N HIS A 15 8.31 -5.25 -10.81
CA HIS A 15 8.54 -3.95 -11.47
C HIS A 15 9.14 -2.90 -10.51
N LEU A 16 9.38 -3.25 -9.25
CA LEU A 16 9.96 -2.31 -8.27
C LEU A 16 11.29 -1.69 -8.74
N PRO A 17 12.28 -2.45 -9.26
CA PRO A 17 13.54 -1.85 -9.69
C PRO A 17 13.38 -0.77 -10.78
N PRO A 18 12.70 -1.00 -11.91
CA PRO A 18 12.50 0.06 -12.90
C PRO A 18 11.59 1.20 -12.41
N THR A 19 10.70 0.93 -11.43
CA THR A 19 9.86 1.97 -10.82
C THR A 19 10.69 2.93 -9.98
N ILE A 20 11.65 2.44 -9.21
CA ILE A 20 12.58 3.29 -8.45
C ILE A 20 13.33 4.23 -9.39
N GLU A 21 13.87 3.72 -10.51
CA GLU A 21 14.53 4.55 -11.52
C GLU A 21 13.57 5.58 -12.16
N PHE A 22 12.31 5.21 -12.36
CA PHE A 22 11.29 6.11 -12.89
C PHE A 22 10.98 7.24 -11.91
N VAL A 23 10.80 6.94 -10.63
CA VAL A 23 10.58 7.91 -9.56
C VAL A 23 11.76 8.88 -9.43
N ASP A 24 13.00 8.35 -9.47
CA ASP A 24 14.23 9.15 -9.38
C ASP A 24 14.39 10.14 -10.56
N ARG A 25 13.90 9.78 -11.76
CA ARG A 25 13.92 10.67 -12.93
C ARG A 25 12.87 11.79 -12.89
N HIS A 26 11.92 11.71 -11.96
CA HIS A 26 10.82 12.68 -11.84
C HIS A 26 10.69 13.24 -10.42
N PRO A 27 11.73 13.91 -9.88
CA PRO A 27 11.79 14.31 -8.47
C PRO A 27 10.68 15.30 -8.05
N ASP A 28 10.15 16.06 -9.00
CA ASP A 28 9.09 17.05 -8.72
C ASP A 28 7.67 16.48 -8.94
N GLN A 29 7.52 15.22 -9.35
CA GLN A 29 6.23 14.57 -9.53
C GLN A 29 5.86 13.82 -8.27
N PRO A 30 4.73 14.15 -7.59
CA PRO A 30 4.25 13.34 -6.48
C PRO A 30 3.68 12.01 -6.98
N PHE A 31 4.12 10.92 -6.36
CA PHE A 31 3.69 9.56 -6.68
C PHE A 31 2.92 8.92 -5.53
N ILE A 32 1.94 8.09 -5.89
CA ILE A 32 1.20 7.22 -4.99
C ILE A 32 1.40 5.79 -5.47
N ILE A 33 1.80 4.89 -4.60
CA ILE A 33 1.95 3.47 -4.93
C ILE A 33 0.64 2.73 -4.68
N ASP A 34 0.06 2.17 -5.72
CA ASP A 34 -1.16 1.37 -5.61
C ASP A 34 -0.87 -0.02 -5.02
N HIS A 35 -1.78 -0.46 -4.12
CA HIS A 35 -1.85 -1.84 -3.65
C HIS A 35 -0.52 -2.39 -3.11
N ILE A 36 0.24 -1.54 -2.39
CA ILE A 36 1.60 -1.87 -1.89
C ILE A 36 2.49 -2.56 -2.95
N ALA A 37 2.38 -2.11 -4.22
CA ALA A 37 3.10 -2.68 -5.37
C ALA A 37 2.82 -4.16 -5.64
N LYS A 38 1.63 -4.66 -5.28
CA LYS A 38 1.14 -6.03 -5.54
C LYS A 38 2.19 -7.11 -5.24
N PRO A 39 2.51 -7.34 -3.96
CA PRO A 39 3.50 -8.34 -3.55
C PRO A 39 3.04 -9.76 -3.95
N VAL A 40 4.00 -10.65 -4.15
CA VAL A 40 3.70 -12.08 -4.25
C VAL A 40 3.49 -12.63 -2.84
N ILE A 41 2.22 -12.88 -2.47
CA ILE A 41 1.87 -13.35 -1.12
C ILE A 41 1.71 -14.86 -1.13
N HIS A 42 2.65 -15.58 -0.49
CA HIS A 42 2.59 -17.02 -0.31
C HIS A 42 3.42 -17.46 0.91
N ASN A 43 3.16 -18.66 1.42
CA ASN A 43 3.90 -19.30 2.51
C ASN A 43 4.01 -18.49 3.82
N GLY A 44 3.11 -17.53 4.05
CA GLY A 44 3.04 -16.74 5.29
C GLY A 44 4.23 -15.80 5.54
N ARG A 45 5.09 -15.55 4.53
CA ARG A 45 6.28 -14.71 4.67
C ARG A 45 6.19 -13.49 3.78
N VAL A 46 6.84 -12.41 4.24
CA VAL A 46 7.07 -11.23 3.41
C VAL A 46 8.30 -11.49 2.54
N GLU A 47 8.15 -11.28 1.23
CA GLU A 47 9.22 -11.49 0.26
C GLU A 47 10.31 -10.43 0.37
N ASP A 48 11.58 -10.87 0.40
CA ASP A 48 12.73 -9.97 0.56
C ASP A 48 12.89 -8.97 -0.61
N GLU A 49 12.56 -9.39 -1.84
CA GLU A 49 12.58 -8.50 -3.01
C GLU A 49 11.55 -7.37 -2.87
N TRP A 50 10.35 -7.70 -2.38
CA TRP A 50 9.32 -6.70 -2.12
C TRP A 50 9.75 -5.73 -1.02
N ARG A 51 10.23 -6.27 0.12
CA ARG A 51 10.71 -5.46 1.25
C ARG A 51 11.81 -4.49 0.81
N THR A 52 12.82 -4.98 0.10
CA THR A 52 13.94 -4.15 -0.38
C THR A 52 13.48 -3.06 -1.33
N GLY A 53 12.60 -3.39 -2.28
CA GLY A 53 12.09 -2.43 -3.25
C GLY A 53 11.19 -1.37 -2.62
N MET A 54 10.31 -1.76 -1.69
CA MET A 54 9.42 -0.82 -0.98
C MET A 54 10.22 0.08 -0.02
N ALA A 55 11.20 -0.46 0.69
CA ALA A 55 12.11 0.34 1.53
C ALA A 55 12.86 1.39 0.69
N ALA A 56 13.35 1.01 -0.49
CA ALA A 56 13.97 1.97 -1.39
C ALA A 56 12.97 3.07 -1.82
N LEU A 57 11.72 2.74 -2.19
CA LEU A 57 10.70 3.75 -2.50
C LEU A 57 10.37 4.65 -1.30
N ALA A 58 10.42 4.11 -0.09
CA ALA A 58 10.15 4.88 1.13
C ALA A 58 11.18 6.00 1.41
N GLU A 59 12.41 5.87 0.89
CA GLU A 59 13.45 6.89 0.96
C GLU A 59 13.21 8.10 0.01
N ARG A 60 12.21 8.02 -0.87
CA ARG A 60 11.91 9.07 -1.86
C ARG A 60 10.80 9.99 -1.35
N ASP A 61 11.12 11.27 -1.16
CA ASP A 61 10.16 12.27 -0.67
C ASP A 61 8.98 12.49 -1.63
N ASN A 62 9.19 12.25 -2.92
CA ASN A 62 8.16 12.36 -3.94
C ASN A 62 7.22 11.12 -4.00
N VAL A 63 7.49 10.05 -3.25
CA VAL A 63 6.52 8.99 -2.97
C VAL A 63 5.70 9.40 -1.74
N ILE A 64 4.59 10.09 -2.00
CA ILE A 64 3.80 10.79 -0.98
C ILE A 64 2.77 9.91 -0.27
N ALA A 65 2.37 8.80 -0.87
CA ALA A 65 1.46 7.84 -0.26
C ALA A 65 1.61 6.43 -0.85
N VAL A 66 1.16 5.44 -0.06
CA VAL A 66 1.05 4.03 -0.45
C VAL A 66 -0.32 3.52 -0.03
N LYS A 67 -1.05 2.87 -0.94
CA LYS A 67 -2.38 2.34 -0.67
C LYS A 67 -2.32 0.96 -0.03
N ILE A 68 -2.89 0.85 1.16
CA ILE A 68 -3.16 -0.41 1.84
C ILE A 68 -4.44 -1.02 1.24
N SER A 69 -4.26 -1.74 0.16
CA SER A 69 -5.32 -2.36 -0.65
C SER A 69 -4.75 -3.47 -1.52
N GLY A 70 -5.60 -4.24 -2.19
CA GLY A 70 -5.22 -5.24 -3.19
C GLY A 70 -4.51 -6.49 -2.67
N MET A 71 -4.16 -6.56 -1.39
CA MET A 71 -3.41 -7.68 -0.81
C MET A 71 -4.16 -9.01 -0.92
N VAL A 72 -5.47 -9.00 -0.72
CA VAL A 72 -6.28 -10.22 -0.74
C VAL A 72 -6.25 -10.94 -2.10
N THR A 73 -6.09 -10.20 -3.19
CA THR A 73 -6.03 -10.76 -4.55
C THR A 73 -4.65 -11.26 -4.93
N GLU A 74 -3.62 -10.88 -4.20
CA GLU A 74 -2.24 -11.30 -4.44
C GLU A 74 -1.85 -12.58 -3.66
N VAL A 75 -2.73 -13.07 -2.77
CA VAL A 75 -2.54 -14.37 -2.11
C VAL A 75 -2.70 -15.50 -3.15
N THR A 76 -1.64 -16.26 -3.40
CA THR A 76 -1.62 -17.31 -4.41
C THR A 76 -1.61 -18.70 -3.78
N ASN A 77 -2.42 -19.62 -4.37
CA ASN A 77 -2.43 -21.06 -4.05
C ASN A 77 -2.68 -21.43 -2.57
N GLU A 78 -3.17 -20.53 -1.76
CA GLU A 78 -3.47 -20.77 -0.34
C GLU A 78 -4.70 -20.00 0.12
N ALA A 79 -5.19 -20.32 1.31
CA ALA A 79 -6.23 -19.55 1.99
C ALA A 79 -5.67 -18.19 2.44
N ILE A 80 -6.51 -17.15 2.43
CA ILE A 80 -6.14 -15.84 2.96
C ILE A 80 -5.89 -15.97 4.47
N SER A 81 -4.70 -15.58 4.89
CA SER A 81 -4.29 -15.53 6.30
C SER A 81 -4.22 -14.09 6.78
N GLU A 82 -5.06 -13.72 7.75
CA GLU A 82 -5.03 -12.38 8.36
C GLU A 82 -3.65 -12.04 8.94
N ALA A 83 -2.97 -13.03 9.55
CA ALA A 83 -1.62 -12.83 10.08
C ALA A 83 -0.61 -12.50 8.97
N THR A 84 -0.72 -13.17 7.82
CA THR A 84 0.15 -12.88 6.67
C THR A 84 -0.11 -11.49 6.11
N LEU A 85 -1.38 -11.11 5.94
CA LEU A 85 -1.75 -9.77 5.46
C LEU A 85 -1.29 -8.69 6.45
N LYS A 86 -1.43 -8.95 7.75
CA LYS A 86 -0.95 -8.05 8.79
C LYS A 86 0.57 -7.85 8.72
N ASN A 87 1.36 -8.89 8.44
CA ASN A 87 2.81 -8.74 8.29
C ASN A 87 3.18 -7.74 7.18
N TYR A 88 2.51 -7.77 6.03
CA TYR A 88 2.72 -6.79 4.95
C TYR A 88 2.28 -5.38 5.36
N PHE A 89 1.20 -5.26 6.15
CA PHE A 89 0.78 -3.99 6.73
C PHE A 89 1.85 -3.43 7.69
N ASP A 90 2.34 -4.26 8.62
CA ASP A 90 3.33 -3.87 9.62
C ASP A 90 4.64 -3.41 8.96
N GLU A 91 5.15 -4.15 7.97
CA GLU A 91 6.32 -3.76 7.17
C GLU A 91 6.09 -2.43 6.43
N SER A 92 4.90 -2.26 5.83
CA SER A 92 4.55 -1.00 5.16
C SER A 92 4.50 0.17 6.15
N LEU A 93 3.96 -0.06 7.34
CA LEU A 93 3.90 0.92 8.41
C LEU A 93 5.30 1.32 8.92
N GLU A 94 6.19 0.34 9.08
CA GLU A 94 7.57 0.59 9.48
C GLU A 94 8.33 1.43 8.45
N MET A 95 8.18 1.11 7.14
CA MET A 95 8.89 1.81 6.06
C MET A 95 8.36 3.23 5.80
N PHE A 96 7.05 3.40 5.74
CA PHE A 96 6.42 4.65 5.27
C PHE A 96 5.86 5.51 6.40
N GLY A 97 5.62 4.93 7.56
CA GLY A 97 4.88 5.58 8.64
C GLY A 97 3.40 5.80 8.31
N ALA A 98 2.57 5.98 9.33
CA ALA A 98 1.12 6.16 9.17
C ALA A 98 0.75 7.35 8.27
N GLY A 99 1.57 8.41 8.28
CA GLY A 99 1.35 9.61 7.48
C GLY A 99 1.52 9.42 5.96
N ARG A 100 2.07 8.30 5.50
CA ARG A 100 2.16 7.98 4.07
C ARG A 100 1.40 6.70 3.69
N LEU A 101 0.64 6.10 4.61
CA LEU A 101 -0.25 4.99 4.28
C LEU A 101 -1.68 5.50 4.11
N CYS A 102 -2.42 4.97 3.14
CA CYS A 102 -3.85 5.25 2.99
C CYS A 102 -4.64 3.98 2.69
N PHE A 103 -5.79 3.85 3.34
CA PHE A 103 -6.71 2.74 3.12
C PHE A 103 -7.34 2.83 1.72
N GLY A 104 -7.42 1.67 1.04
CA GLY A 104 -8.17 1.48 -0.19
C GLY A 104 -8.97 0.17 -0.15
N THR A 105 -10.12 0.14 -0.80
CA THR A 105 -10.98 -1.06 -0.85
C THR A 105 -10.56 -2.05 -1.93
N ASP A 106 -9.93 -1.57 -3.00
CA ASP A 106 -9.71 -2.33 -4.24
C ASP A 106 -11.03 -2.91 -4.82
N TRP A 107 -12.17 -2.28 -4.48
CA TRP A 107 -13.45 -2.70 -5.03
C TRP A 107 -13.58 -2.28 -6.50
N PRO A 108 -14.09 -3.11 -7.43
CA PRO A 108 -14.66 -4.45 -7.17
C PRO A 108 -13.67 -5.63 -7.23
N VAL A 109 -12.37 -5.38 -7.48
CA VAL A 109 -11.36 -6.42 -7.71
C VAL A 109 -11.17 -7.32 -6.48
N CYS A 110 -11.27 -6.79 -5.27
CA CYS A 110 -11.21 -7.57 -4.04
C CYS A 110 -12.25 -8.71 -3.99
N LEU A 111 -13.40 -8.56 -4.68
CA LEU A 111 -14.45 -9.60 -4.74
C LEU A 111 -14.04 -10.87 -5.50
N LEU A 112 -12.88 -10.88 -6.16
CA LEU A 112 -12.31 -12.11 -6.71
C LEU A 112 -11.85 -13.10 -5.63
N ARG A 113 -11.67 -12.66 -4.40
CA ARG A 113 -11.13 -13.48 -3.31
C ARG A 113 -11.90 -13.38 -2.00
N ILE A 114 -12.76 -12.39 -1.82
CA ILE A 114 -13.59 -12.17 -0.62
C ILE A 114 -15.01 -11.84 -1.03
N ASP A 115 -15.97 -12.11 -0.13
CA ASP A 115 -17.41 -11.96 -0.43
C ASP A 115 -17.86 -10.49 -0.43
N SER A 116 -17.15 -9.62 0.28
CA SER A 116 -17.51 -8.21 0.44
C SER A 116 -16.29 -7.36 0.76
N TYR A 117 -16.22 -6.12 0.21
CA TYR A 117 -15.19 -5.15 0.59
C TYR A 117 -15.21 -4.82 2.11
N VAL A 118 -16.35 -5.00 2.75
CA VAL A 118 -16.50 -4.80 4.20
C VAL A 118 -15.58 -5.76 4.99
N GLN A 119 -15.39 -6.98 4.48
CA GLN A 119 -14.45 -7.94 5.07
C GLN A 119 -13.04 -7.36 5.09
N TRP A 120 -12.52 -6.86 3.97
CA TRP A 120 -11.23 -6.21 3.90
C TRP A 120 -11.15 -4.95 4.78
N ALA A 121 -12.18 -4.11 4.74
CA ALA A 121 -12.23 -2.91 5.59
C ALA A 121 -12.17 -3.23 7.09
N ASN A 122 -12.80 -4.34 7.51
CA ASN A 122 -12.72 -4.78 8.90
C ASN A 122 -11.33 -5.31 9.27
N SER A 123 -10.64 -6.02 8.37
CA SER A 123 -9.25 -6.44 8.58
C SER A 123 -8.35 -5.23 8.79
N VAL A 124 -8.43 -4.21 7.92
CA VAL A 124 -7.61 -2.99 8.08
C VAL A 124 -7.96 -2.26 9.37
N ARG A 125 -9.25 -2.14 9.73
CA ARG A 125 -9.65 -1.53 11.01
C ARG A 125 -9.06 -2.28 12.20
N ALA A 126 -9.01 -3.61 12.15
CA ALA A 126 -8.38 -4.41 13.19
C ALA A 126 -6.86 -4.15 13.26
N TYR A 127 -6.18 -4.03 12.11
CA TYR A 127 -4.75 -3.74 12.08
C TYR A 127 -4.41 -2.37 12.68
N VAL A 128 -5.20 -1.34 12.37
CA VAL A 128 -4.95 0.02 12.88
C VAL A 128 -5.45 0.23 14.32
N ALA A 129 -6.29 -0.66 14.86
CA ALA A 129 -6.88 -0.48 16.20
C ALA A 129 -5.84 -0.42 17.33
N GLU A 130 -4.64 -0.97 17.10
CA GLU A 130 -3.53 -0.94 18.07
C GLU A 130 -2.70 0.36 17.99
N LEU A 131 -2.94 1.19 16.98
CA LEU A 131 -2.23 2.44 16.75
C LEU A 131 -2.87 3.60 17.52
N SER A 132 -2.16 4.73 17.64
CA SER A 132 -2.72 5.95 18.19
C SER A 132 -3.88 6.48 17.32
N VAL A 133 -4.80 7.25 17.90
CA VAL A 133 -5.93 7.85 17.16
C VAL A 133 -5.46 8.69 15.97
N GLY A 134 -4.33 9.41 16.11
CA GLY A 134 -3.74 10.18 15.01
C GLY A 134 -3.28 9.31 13.85
N GLU A 135 -2.62 8.19 14.11
CA GLU A 135 -2.19 7.23 13.08
C GLU A 135 -3.37 6.54 12.41
N GLN A 136 -4.40 6.16 13.20
CA GLN A 136 -5.65 5.61 12.65
C GLN A 136 -6.29 6.58 11.66
N ASN A 137 -6.45 7.86 12.05
CA ASN A 137 -7.01 8.89 11.20
C ASN A 137 -6.15 9.11 9.94
N ALA A 138 -4.83 9.16 10.08
CA ALA A 138 -3.92 9.29 8.94
C ALA A 138 -4.16 8.18 7.91
N ILE A 139 -4.14 6.91 8.32
CA ILE A 139 -4.29 5.76 7.43
C ILE A 139 -5.71 5.69 6.83
N LEU A 140 -6.76 5.93 7.63
CA LEU A 140 -8.13 5.71 7.20
C LEU A 140 -8.67 6.82 6.29
N HIS A 141 -8.17 8.08 6.40
CA HIS A 141 -8.69 9.19 5.58
C HIS A 141 -7.71 10.35 5.31
N GLU A 142 -6.91 10.85 6.30
CA GLU A 142 -6.18 12.10 6.15
C GLU A 142 -5.06 12.03 5.08
N THR A 143 -4.35 10.91 5.01
CA THR A 143 -3.32 10.69 3.98
C THR A 143 -3.93 10.74 2.58
N CYS A 144 -5.09 10.10 2.38
CA CYS A 144 -5.80 10.14 1.11
C CYS A 144 -6.25 11.57 0.76
N GLN A 145 -6.85 12.28 1.70
CA GLN A 145 -7.27 13.67 1.51
C GLN A 145 -6.09 14.56 1.09
N ARG A 146 -4.96 14.44 1.78
CA ARG A 146 -3.75 15.22 1.46
C ARG A 146 -3.16 14.84 0.10
N ALA A 147 -3.05 13.55 -0.20
CA ALA A 147 -2.42 13.06 -1.42
C ALA A 147 -3.22 13.43 -2.67
N TYR A 148 -4.55 13.45 -2.58
CA TYR A 148 -5.44 13.81 -3.69
C TYR A 148 -6.01 15.23 -3.60
N GLN A 149 -5.60 16.03 -2.61
CA GLN A 149 -6.04 17.42 -2.42
C GLN A 149 -7.57 17.57 -2.31
N LEU A 150 -8.22 16.67 -1.55
CA LEU A 150 -9.67 16.61 -1.34
C LEU A 150 -10.14 17.52 -0.19
#